data_688a3a294d5ed3efef80f70a688d81ab
#
_entry.id   688a3a294d5ed3efef80f70a688d81ab
#
_cell.length_a   1.000
_cell.length_b   1.000
_cell.length_c   1.000
_cell.angle_alpha   90.00
_cell.angle_beta   90.00
_cell.angle_gamma   90.00
#
_symmetry.space_group_name_H-M   'P 1'
#
loop_
_entity.id
_entity.type
_entity.pdbx_description
1 polymer ?
#
loop_
_entity_poly.entity_id
_entity_poly.type
_entity_poly.pdbx_seq_one_letter_code
_entity_poly.pdbx_strand_id
1 'polypeptide(L)'
;ARNGAILAVKRVSQQDLSVPRFDYESNLNDLSQNPPQWFQSTRGVSETRLAIRFQRQSGLLRHLKERGTLYLDIFDYPGEWLLDLPLLNLDFQQWSQEQIKVITGIREELAQNWLAMLQDLDFSAVANEDVLAKIAKSYTDYLHQCKSQGMQFIQPGRFVLPSDLEGAPALQFF
;
A
#
# COMPACT_ATOMS: atom_id res chain seq x y z
N ALA A 1 -25.48 2.79 17.49
CA ALA A 1 -25.64 1.32 17.58
C ALA A 1 -27.08 1.00 17.89
N ARG A 2 -27.86 0.43 16.94
CA ARG A 2 -29.30 0.15 17.08
C ARG A 2 -29.67 -0.80 18.22
N ASN A 3 -28.70 -1.58 18.77
CA ASN A 3 -28.96 -2.60 19.79
C ASN A 3 -28.32 -2.31 21.17
N GLY A 4 -27.86 -1.08 21.45
CA GLY A 4 -27.34 -0.72 22.77
C GLY A 4 -26.06 -1.44 23.24
N ALA A 5 -25.47 -2.29 22.40
CA ALA A 5 -24.26 -3.04 22.77
C ALA A 5 -23.01 -2.15 22.85
N ILE A 6 -22.89 -1.14 21.99
CA ILE A 6 -21.80 -0.14 22.00
C ILE A 6 -22.26 1.06 22.82
N LEU A 7 -21.54 1.35 23.88
CA LEU A 7 -21.84 2.44 24.81
C LEU A 7 -21.15 3.74 24.43
N ALA A 8 -19.89 3.65 23.97
CA ALA A 8 -19.11 4.80 23.55
C ALA A 8 -17.96 4.34 22.66
N VAL A 9 -17.53 5.23 21.76
CA VAL A 9 -16.30 5.09 20.97
C VAL A 9 -15.48 6.35 21.15
N LYS A 10 -14.20 6.20 21.42
CA LYS A 10 -13.26 7.30 21.57
C LYS A 10 -11.97 6.98 20.83
N ARG A 11 -11.44 7.95 20.09
CA ARG A 11 -10.09 7.89 19.55
C ARG A 11 -9.09 8.07 20.70
N VAL A 12 -8.10 7.17 20.76
CA VAL A 12 -7.05 7.17 21.81
C VAL A 12 -5.67 7.15 21.16
N SER A 13 -4.64 7.33 21.97
CA SER A 13 -3.26 7.24 21.49
C SER A 13 -2.96 5.81 21.01
N GLN A 14 -2.28 5.70 19.87
CA GLN A 14 -1.77 4.45 19.35
C GLN A 14 -0.66 3.89 20.25
N GLN A 15 -0.36 2.59 20.12
CA GLN A 15 0.69 1.94 20.92
C GLN A 15 2.06 2.16 20.32
N ASP A 16 2.16 2.08 18.99
CA ASP A 16 3.38 2.31 18.27
C ASP A 16 3.43 3.78 17.80
N LEU A 17 4.32 4.55 18.44
CA LEU A 17 4.51 5.96 18.12
C LEU A 17 5.43 6.18 16.90
N SER A 18 6.04 5.13 16.36
CA SER A 18 6.83 5.20 15.13
C SER A 18 5.94 5.26 13.88
N VAL A 19 4.70 4.76 13.97
CA VAL A 19 3.73 4.86 12.88
C VAL A 19 3.05 6.23 12.93
N PRO A 20 3.02 7.01 11.84
CA PRO A 20 2.30 8.28 11.80
C PRO A 20 0.81 8.12 12.14
N ARG A 21 0.27 9.10 12.83
CA ARG A 21 -1.16 9.14 13.12
C ARG A 21 -1.94 9.59 11.91
N PHE A 22 -3.06 8.91 11.62
CA PHE A 22 -4.00 9.34 10.58
C PHE A 22 -4.59 10.72 10.89
N ASP A 23 -4.50 11.63 9.94
CA ASP A 23 -4.94 13.02 10.11
C ASP A 23 -6.45 13.17 9.87
N TYR A 24 -7.21 12.62 10.81
CA TYR A 24 -8.66 12.59 10.74
C TYR A 24 -9.28 13.99 10.72
N GLU A 25 -8.77 14.93 11.55
CA GLU A 25 -9.33 16.27 11.68
C GLU A 25 -9.15 17.08 10.40
N SER A 26 -7.96 17.06 9.79
CA SER A 26 -7.69 17.77 8.54
C SER A 26 -8.57 17.21 7.42
N ASN A 27 -8.58 15.88 7.27
CA ASN A 27 -9.37 15.23 6.22
C ASN A 27 -10.88 15.50 6.38
N LEU A 28 -11.39 15.52 7.61
CA LEU A 28 -12.79 15.84 7.86
C LEU A 28 -13.08 17.31 7.56
N ASN A 29 -12.16 18.21 7.87
CA ASN A 29 -12.29 19.64 7.56
C ASN A 29 -12.35 19.86 6.04
N ASP A 30 -11.49 19.21 5.27
CA ASP A 30 -11.47 19.30 3.81
C ASP A 30 -12.80 18.84 3.19
N LEU A 31 -13.32 17.70 3.66
CA LEU A 31 -14.62 17.18 3.23
C LEU A 31 -15.80 18.08 3.64
N SER A 32 -15.63 18.87 4.70
CA SER A 32 -16.67 19.77 5.22
C SER A 32 -16.67 21.18 4.58
N GLN A 33 -15.71 21.46 3.70
CA GLN A 33 -15.64 22.72 2.97
C GLN A 33 -16.79 22.86 1.96
N ASN A 34 -17.01 24.08 1.49
CA ASN A 34 -18.00 24.36 0.43
C ASN A 34 -17.33 25.09 -0.75
N PRO A 35 -17.08 24.44 -1.90
CA PRO A 35 -17.38 23.03 -2.20
C PRO A 35 -16.46 22.07 -1.41
N PRO A 36 -16.91 20.84 -1.13
CA PRO A 36 -16.08 19.82 -0.48
C PRO A 36 -14.80 19.56 -1.27
N GLN A 37 -13.67 19.44 -0.56
CA GLN A 37 -12.41 19.07 -1.15
C GLN A 37 -12.07 17.62 -0.78
N TRP A 38 -11.64 16.84 -1.78
CA TRP A 38 -11.14 15.51 -1.53
C TRP A 38 -9.71 15.59 -1.00
N PHE A 39 -9.42 14.91 0.08
CA PHE A 39 -8.06 14.87 0.64
C PHE A 39 -7.08 14.14 -0.27
N GLN A 40 -5.79 14.38 -0.08
CA GLN A 40 -4.73 13.76 -0.87
C GLN A 40 -4.70 12.25 -0.68
N SER A 41 -4.29 11.51 -1.73
CA SER A 41 -4.08 10.06 -1.64
C SER A 41 -3.04 9.72 -0.57
N THR A 42 -3.29 8.61 0.13
CA THR A 42 -2.38 8.05 1.14
C THR A 42 -1.02 7.75 0.51
N ARG A 43 0.04 8.32 1.09
CA ARG A 43 1.42 8.16 0.59
C ARG A 43 2.27 7.24 1.46
N GLY A 44 1.82 6.90 2.64
CA GLY A 44 2.53 6.06 3.60
C GLY A 44 1.56 5.43 4.58
N VAL A 45 2.06 4.59 5.48
CA VAL A 45 1.23 3.98 6.52
C VAL A 45 0.85 5.01 7.56
N SER A 46 -0.41 4.98 7.98
CA SER A 46 -0.85 5.71 9.16
C SER A 46 -1.80 4.86 10.01
N GLU A 47 -1.94 5.21 11.30
CA GLU A 47 -2.73 4.45 12.26
C GLU A 47 -3.76 5.31 12.97
N THR A 48 -4.94 4.73 13.20
CA THR A 48 -5.93 5.27 14.13
C THR A 48 -6.34 4.19 15.13
N ARG A 49 -6.22 4.48 16.42
CA ARG A 49 -6.68 3.58 17.50
C ARG A 49 -7.98 4.06 18.12
N LEU A 50 -8.94 3.14 18.19
CA LEU A 50 -10.24 3.37 18.80
C LEU A 50 -10.39 2.54 20.08
N ALA A 51 -10.88 3.16 21.15
CA ALA A 51 -11.38 2.47 22.34
C ALA A 51 -12.90 2.38 22.25
N ILE A 52 -13.42 1.18 22.10
CA ILE A 52 -14.85 0.88 21.96
C ILE A 52 -15.33 0.31 23.29
N ARG A 53 -16.16 1.06 23.99
CA ARG A 53 -16.81 0.63 25.21
C ARG A 53 -18.11 -0.08 24.88
N PHE A 54 -18.27 -1.30 25.38
CA PHE A 54 -19.43 -2.11 25.07
C PHE A 54 -20.02 -2.78 26.31
N GLN A 55 -21.32 -3.11 26.24
CA GLN A 55 -22.01 -3.90 27.23
C GLN A 55 -22.14 -5.34 26.75
N ARG A 56 -21.74 -6.29 27.60
CA ARG A 56 -21.88 -7.72 27.30
C ARG A 56 -23.33 -8.13 27.41
N GLN A 57 -23.89 -8.71 26.36
CA GLN A 57 -25.31 -9.13 26.34
C GLN A 57 -25.50 -10.60 26.74
N SER A 58 -24.47 -11.45 26.71
CA SER A 58 -24.54 -12.89 26.99
C SER A 58 -23.22 -13.45 27.51
N GLY A 59 -23.28 -14.63 28.15
CA GLY A 59 -22.14 -15.41 28.62
C GLY A 59 -21.95 -15.38 30.16
N LEU A 60 -21.26 -16.42 30.70
CA LEU A 60 -20.98 -16.60 32.13
C LEU A 60 -20.23 -15.40 32.76
N LEU A 61 -19.40 -14.69 31.97
CA LEU A 61 -18.65 -13.53 32.43
C LEU A 61 -19.49 -12.25 32.60
N ARG A 62 -20.78 -12.27 32.22
CA ARG A 62 -21.71 -11.14 32.41
C ARG A 62 -21.83 -10.76 33.90
N HIS A 63 -21.82 -11.74 34.78
CA HIS A 63 -21.97 -11.54 36.25
C HIS A 63 -20.68 -10.98 36.88
N LEU A 64 -19.53 -11.14 36.24
CA LEU A 64 -18.24 -10.64 36.74
C LEU A 64 -17.86 -9.26 36.23
N LYS A 65 -18.22 -8.93 34.97
CA LYS A 65 -17.97 -7.63 34.36
C LYS A 65 -19.00 -7.33 33.26
N GLU A 66 -19.97 -6.47 33.56
CA GLU A 66 -21.01 -6.08 32.60
C GLU A 66 -20.49 -5.28 31.43
N ARG A 67 -19.40 -4.55 31.61
CA ARG A 67 -18.82 -3.63 30.60
C ARG A 67 -17.41 -4.05 30.24
N GLY A 68 -17.08 -3.92 28.96
CA GLY A 68 -15.75 -4.16 28.42
C GLY A 68 -15.27 -2.99 27.57
N THR A 69 -13.97 -2.95 27.33
CA THR A 69 -13.37 -2.05 26.33
C THR A 69 -12.61 -2.90 25.34
N LEU A 70 -12.90 -2.72 24.05
CA LEU A 70 -12.16 -3.27 22.93
C LEU A 70 -11.30 -2.15 22.35
N TYR A 71 -10.04 -2.43 22.09
CA TYR A 71 -9.19 -1.55 21.31
C TYR A 71 -9.14 -2.08 19.89
N LEU A 72 -9.37 -1.18 18.93
CA LEU A 72 -9.33 -1.46 17.50
C LEU A 72 -8.26 -0.55 16.88
N ASP A 73 -7.22 -1.17 16.35
CA ASP A 73 -6.18 -0.48 15.59
C ASP A 73 -6.51 -0.59 14.09
N ILE A 74 -6.62 0.55 13.44
CA ILE A 74 -6.95 0.68 12.03
C ILE A 74 -5.73 1.27 11.34
N PHE A 75 -5.17 0.51 10.40
CA PHE A 75 -4.04 0.95 9.59
C PHE A 75 -4.53 1.35 8.20
N ASP A 76 -4.12 2.53 7.77
CA ASP A 76 -4.33 3.04 6.44
C ASP A 76 -3.05 2.82 5.62
N TYR A 77 -3.18 2.13 4.50
CA TYR A 77 -2.10 1.82 3.57
C TYR A 77 -2.38 2.45 2.21
N PRO A 78 -1.35 2.90 1.47
CA PRO A 78 -1.51 3.23 0.07
C PRO A 78 -2.16 2.07 -0.70
N GLY A 79 -3.17 2.40 -1.52
CA GLY A 79 -3.88 1.39 -2.30
C GLY A 79 -2.97 0.60 -3.24
N GLU A 80 -1.94 1.25 -3.77
CA GLU A 80 -0.91 0.65 -4.61
C GLU A 80 -0.21 -0.52 -3.92
N TRP A 81 0.09 -0.41 -2.62
CA TRP A 81 0.77 -1.48 -1.88
C TRP A 81 -0.12 -2.69 -1.63
N LEU A 82 -1.44 -2.49 -1.54
CA LEU A 82 -2.38 -3.60 -1.38
C LEU A 82 -2.47 -4.46 -2.64
N LEU A 83 -2.15 -3.90 -3.80
CA LEU A 83 -2.04 -4.66 -5.05
C LEU A 83 -0.89 -5.67 -5.02
N ASP A 84 0.10 -5.49 -4.15
CA ASP A 84 1.26 -6.37 -4.04
C ASP A 84 1.01 -7.61 -3.16
N LEU A 85 -0.11 -7.69 -2.43
CA LEU A 85 -0.43 -8.84 -1.58
C LEU A 85 -0.41 -10.19 -2.32
N PRO A 86 -0.90 -10.31 -3.58
CA PRO A 86 -0.78 -11.56 -4.33
C PRO A 86 0.65 -12.00 -4.59
N LEU A 87 1.62 -11.05 -4.64
CA LEU A 87 3.04 -11.35 -4.89
C LEU A 87 3.68 -12.18 -3.76
N LEU A 88 3.12 -12.18 -2.56
CA LEU A 88 3.57 -12.99 -1.44
C LEU A 88 3.53 -14.51 -1.72
N ASN A 89 2.77 -14.94 -2.72
CA ASN A 89 2.63 -16.34 -3.10
C ASN A 89 3.46 -16.72 -4.34
N LEU A 90 4.27 -15.79 -4.88
CA LEU A 90 5.07 -15.98 -6.07
C LEU A 90 6.56 -15.95 -5.71
N ASP A 91 7.34 -16.80 -6.36
CA ASP A 91 8.79 -16.60 -6.42
C ASP A 91 9.14 -15.57 -7.51
N PHE A 92 10.41 -15.16 -7.56
CA PHE A 92 10.88 -14.17 -8.53
C PHE A 92 10.66 -14.62 -9.99
N GLN A 93 10.90 -15.90 -10.29
CA GLN A 93 10.73 -16.42 -11.64
C GLN A 93 9.27 -16.39 -12.08
N GLN A 94 8.37 -16.82 -11.22
CA GLN A 94 6.92 -16.78 -11.47
C GLN A 94 6.43 -15.33 -11.66
N TRP A 95 6.83 -14.43 -10.77
CA TRP A 95 6.50 -13.02 -10.89
C TRP A 95 7.01 -12.42 -12.20
N SER A 96 8.28 -12.62 -12.55
CA SER A 96 8.88 -12.11 -13.78
C SER A 96 8.14 -12.59 -15.04
N GLN A 97 7.79 -13.89 -15.08
CA GLN A 97 7.01 -14.44 -16.18
C GLN A 97 5.62 -13.83 -16.29
N GLU A 98 4.98 -13.53 -15.16
CA GLU A 98 3.67 -12.87 -15.14
C GLU A 98 3.77 -11.43 -15.61
N GLN A 99 4.82 -10.70 -15.21
CA GLN A 99 5.03 -9.32 -15.66
C GLN A 99 5.24 -9.24 -17.18
N ILE A 100 5.95 -10.17 -17.78
CA ILE A 100 6.10 -10.24 -19.25
C ILE A 100 4.75 -10.51 -19.94
N LYS A 101 3.92 -11.40 -19.39
CA LYS A 101 2.62 -11.74 -19.99
C LYS A 101 1.63 -10.58 -20.04
N VAL A 102 1.73 -9.62 -19.11
CA VAL A 102 0.83 -8.45 -19.09
C VAL A 102 1.26 -7.35 -20.06
N ILE A 103 2.42 -7.47 -20.71
CA ILE A 103 2.90 -6.52 -21.72
C ILE A 103 2.15 -6.78 -23.03
N THR A 104 1.00 -6.17 -23.17
CA THR A 104 0.15 -6.25 -24.37
C THR A 104 -0.43 -4.88 -24.70
N GLY A 105 -0.71 -4.64 -25.98
CA GLY A 105 -1.27 -3.38 -26.46
C GLY A 105 -0.39 -2.18 -26.12
N ILE A 106 -0.95 -1.15 -25.53
CA ILE A 106 -0.20 0.09 -25.20
C ILE A 106 1.00 -0.17 -24.26
N ARG A 107 0.97 -1.22 -23.44
CA ARG A 107 2.10 -1.59 -22.58
C ARG A 107 3.33 -2.00 -23.39
N GLU A 108 3.16 -2.56 -24.58
CA GLU A 108 4.26 -2.94 -25.47
C GLU A 108 5.06 -1.69 -25.91
N GLU A 109 4.38 -0.61 -26.21
CA GLU A 109 5.03 0.64 -26.58
C GLU A 109 5.75 1.28 -25.38
N LEU A 110 5.11 1.29 -24.23
CA LEU A 110 5.66 1.88 -23.00
C LEU A 110 6.85 1.11 -22.45
N ALA A 111 6.90 -0.23 -22.65
CA ALA A 111 7.95 -1.11 -22.15
C ALA A 111 9.20 -1.17 -23.03
N GLN A 112 9.20 -0.58 -24.23
CA GLN A 112 10.26 -0.75 -25.23
C GLN A 112 11.66 -0.49 -24.68
N ASN A 113 11.87 0.62 -23.96
CA ASN A 113 13.18 0.98 -23.42
C ASN A 113 13.68 -0.07 -22.40
N TRP A 114 12.80 -0.51 -21.49
CA TRP A 114 13.13 -1.53 -20.51
C TRP A 114 13.43 -2.88 -21.19
N LEU A 115 12.56 -3.31 -22.12
CA LEU A 115 12.76 -4.57 -22.85
C LEU A 115 14.03 -4.58 -23.70
N ALA A 116 14.39 -3.46 -24.32
CA ALA A 116 15.65 -3.34 -25.07
C ALA A 116 16.87 -3.54 -24.15
N MET A 117 16.84 -2.95 -22.93
CA MET A 117 17.92 -3.15 -21.96
C MET A 117 18.04 -4.61 -21.49
N LEU A 118 16.92 -5.33 -21.41
CA LEU A 118 16.93 -6.77 -21.07
C LEU A 118 17.53 -7.62 -22.20
N GLN A 119 17.29 -7.26 -23.46
CA GLN A 119 17.86 -7.98 -24.61
C GLN A 119 19.40 -7.86 -24.67
N ASP A 120 19.91 -6.71 -24.24
CA ASP A 120 21.35 -6.42 -24.23
C ASP A 120 22.05 -6.98 -22.96
N LEU A 121 21.31 -7.55 -22.00
CA LEU A 121 21.85 -8.05 -20.74
C LEU A 121 22.41 -9.46 -20.90
N ASP A 122 23.70 -9.64 -20.59
CA ASP A 122 24.31 -10.95 -20.45
C ASP A 122 24.03 -11.54 -19.06
N PHE A 123 23.06 -12.44 -18.99
CA PHE A 123 22.66 -13.13 -17.74
C PHE A 123 23.72 -14.09 -17.19
N SER A 124 24.77 -14.40 -17.96
CA SER A 124 25.89 -15.23 -17.52
C SER A 124 27.05 -14.43 -16.93
N ALA A 125 27.05 -13.12 -17.12
CA ALA A 125 28.07 -12.23 -16.60
C ALA A 125 27.98 -12.04 -15.08
N VAL A 126 29.08 -11.62 -14.47
CA VAL A 126 29.07 -11.20 -13.07
C VAL A 126 28.13 -10.02 -12.87
N ALA A 127 27.27 -10.08 -11.85
CA ALA A 127 26.31 -9.03 -11.55
C ALA A 127 27.01 -7.66 -11.39
N ASN A 128 26.49 -6.66 -12.08
CA ASN A 128 26.93 -5.29 -12.00
C ASN A 128 25.79 -4.42 -11.44
N GLU A 129 25.97 -3.92 -10.22
CA GLU A 129 24.94 -3.16 -9.52
C GLU A 129 24.48 -1.90 -10.28
N ASP A 130 25.40 -1.20 -10.95
CA ASP A 130 25.07 0.00 -11.74
C ASP A 130 24.18 -0.34 -12.95
N VAL A 131 24.43 -1.49 -13.58
CA VAL A 131 23.61 -1.97 -14.69
C VAL A 131 22.24 -2.37 -14.19
N LEU A 132 22.18 -3.14 -13.11
CA LEU A 132 20.91 -3.58 -12.49
C LEU A 132 20.07 -2.39 -12.04
N ALA A 133 20.69 -1.38 -11.41
CA ALA A 133 20.01 -0.17 -10.98
C ALA A 133 19.41 0.62 -12.19
N LYS A 134 20.14 0.70 -13.31
CA LYS A 134 19.63 1.35 -14.54
C LYS A 134 18.44 0.60 -15.12
N ILE A 135 18.49 -0.73 -15.16
CA ILE A 135 17.38 -1.54 -15.67
C ILE A 135 16.17 -1.43 -14.76
N ALA A 136 16.37 -1.53 -13.42
CA ALA A 136 15.31 -1.35 -12.44
C ALA A 136 14.66 0.03 -12.53
N LYS A 137 15.48 1.08 -12.76
CA LYS A 137 14.95 2.43 -13.02
C LYS A 137 14.11 2.47 -14.29
N SER A 138 14.58 1.89 -15.39
CA SER A 138 13.82 1.85 -16.67
C SER A 138 12.48 1.10 -16.49
N TYR A 139 12.47 0.01 -15.72
CA TYR A 139 11.25 -0.71 -15.33
C TYR A 139 10.30 0.19 -14.53
N THR A 140 10.82 0.88 -13.52
CA THR A 140 10.04 1.82 -12.71
C THR A 140 9.45 2.96 -13.57
N ASP A 141 10.25 3.51 -14.49
CA ASP A 141 9.79 4.56 -15.42
C ASP A 141 8.65 4.03 -16.32
N TYR A 142 8.73 2.79 -16.80
CA TYR A 142 7.64 2.11 -17.51
C TYR A 142 6.37 2.02 -16.68
N LEU A 143 6.47 1.61 -15.40
CA LEU A 143 5.31 1.52 -14.51
C LEU A 143 4.66 2.89 -14.27
N HIS A 144 5.46 3.95 -14.09
CA HIS A 144 4.96 5.33 -13.99
C HIS A 144 4.27 5.80 -15.27
N GLN A 145 4.79 5.44 -16.45
CA GLN A 145 4.12 5.73 -17.72
C GLN A 145 2.77 5.01 -17.82
N CYS A 146 2.69 3.74 -17.43
CA CYS A 146 1.42 3.02 -17.34
C CYS A 146 0.42 3.74 -16.43
N LYS A 147 0.86 4.22 -15.27
CA LYS A 147 0.01 4.98 -14.34
C LYS A 147 -0.48 6.30 -14.98
N SER A 148 0.38 7.01 -15.68
CA SER A 148 0.03 8.27 -16.36
C SER A 148 -1.01 8.07 -17.49
N GLN A 149 -1.05 6.88 -18.08
CA GLN A 149 -2.08 6.47 -19.05
C GLN A 149 -3.40 6.00 -18.40
N GLY A 150 -3.54 6.17 -17.09
CA GLY A 150 -4.75 5.84 -16.36
C GLY A 150 -4.92 4.36 -16.01
N MET A 151 -3.88 3.53 -16.17
CA MET A 151 -3.92 2.15 -15.75
C MET A 151 -3.99 2.07 -14.23
N GLN A 152 -4.94 1.29 -13.70
CA GLN A 152 -5.18 1.18 -12.26
C GLN A 152 -4.45 -0.01 -11.62
N PHE A 153 -4.24 -1.08 -12.39
CA PHE A 153 -3.60 -2.30 -11.90
C PHE A 153 -2.13 -2.32 -12.34
N ILE A 154 -1.26 -1.82 -11.46
CA ILE A 154 0.19 -1.73 -11.68
C ILE A 154 0.91 -2.36 -10.51
N GLN A 155 1.74 -3.35 -10.79
CA GLN A 155 2.56 -4.09 -9.83
C GLN A 155 4.02 -4.10 -10.30
N PRO A 156 4.98 -4.04 -9.36
CA PRO A 156 4.80 -3.83 -7.91
C PRO A 156 4.40 -2.38 -7.58
N GLY A 157 3.42 -2.23 -6.70
CA GLY A 157 2.94 -0.91 -6.26
C GLY A 157 3.99 -0.11 -5.51
N ARG A 158 4.90 -0.78 -4.79
CA ARG A 158 6.05 -0.16 -4.12
C ARG A 158 7.03 0.52 -5.09
N PHE A 159 7.12 0.10 -6.34
CA PHE A 159 7.92 0.80 -7.36
C PHE A 159 7.29 2.13 -7.78
N VAL A 160 5.96 2.17 -7.82
CA VAL A 160 5.20 3.37 -8.20
C VAL A 160 5.06 4.34 -7.04
N LEU A 161 5.01 3.83 -5.81
CA LEU A 161 4.93 4.61 -4.58
C LEU A 161 5.88 4.04 -3.52
N PRO A 162 7.20 4.32 -3.63
CA PRO A 162 8.22 3.72 -2.76
C PRO A 162 8.17 4.21 -1.32
N SER A 163 7.74 5.44 -1.07
CA SER A 163 7.68 6.07 0.26
C SER A 163 9.04 5.98 0.98
N ASP A 164 9.09 5.27 2.12
CA ASP A 164 10.28 5.02 2.93
C ASP A 164 11.37 4.16 2.26
N LEU A 165 11.02 3.47 1.16
CA LEU A 165 11.95 2.64 0.38
C LEU A 165 12.51 3.36 -0.85
N GLU A 166 12.27 4.66 -1.01
CA GLU A 166 12.80 5.41 -2.15
C GLU A 166 14.34 5.34 -2.19
N GLY A 167 14.88 4.85 -3.31
CA GLY A 167 16.32 4.64 -3.47
C GLY A 167 16.89 3.40 -2.75
N ALA A 168 16.07 2.62 -2.06
CA ALA A 168 16.54 1.43 -1.36
C ALA A 168 16.93 0.31 -2.35
N PRO A 169 18.03 -0.45 -2.08
CA PRO A 169 18.43 -1.59 -2.91
C PRO A 169 17.33 -2.66 -3.06
N ALA A 170 16.42 -2.76 -2.09
CA ALA A 170 15.27 -3.66 -2.13
C ALA A 170 14.32 -3.41 -3.31
N LEU A 171 14.35 -2.22 -3.94
CA LEU A 171 13.58 -1.87 -5.13
C LEU A 171 14.42 -1.88 -6.41
N GLN A 172 15.61 -2.48 -6.40
CA GLN A 172 16.49 -2.60 -7.56
C GLN A 172 16.37 -3.97 -8.22
N PHE A 173 15.16 -4.35 -8.60
CA PHE A 173 14.90 -5.57 -9.38
C PHE A 173 13.90 -5.30 -10.53
N PHE A 174 13.77 -6.25 -11.47
CA PHE A 174 12.97 -6.07 -12.69
C PHE A 174 12.59 -7.42 -13.31
#